data_e7374047498bed04c0a99b00a55e8bd3
#
_entry.id   e7374047498bed04c0a99b00a55e8bd3
#
_cell.length_a   1.000
_cell.length_b   1.000
_cell.length_c   1.000
_cell.angle_alpha   90.00
_cell.angle_beta   90.00
_cell.angle_gamma   90.00
#
_symmetry.space_group_name_H-M   'P 1'
#
loop_
_entity.id
_entity.type
_entity.pdbx_description
1 polymer ?
#
loop_
_entity_poly.entity_id
_entity_poly.type
_entity_poly.pdbx_seq_one_letter_code
_entity_poly.pdbx_strand_id
1 'polypeptide(L)'
;MGFTVKIKQSDAPLDVEMGDTILTAALAAGISYPHGCQSGNCGACKSRLHSGEIEMSPYSDYALTDEEKNSGLILACRAVPWSDCDVAWLEPDEVVSHPLRKLDCKVTALDRVTHDITRVRLSIEASGPFDFTAGQYARVHFADLPPRDYSMANLPGDDGIEFHIRMVTDGGVSTYVHDKLAVGDAVRVEGPYGISYLRAKHTGPIVA
;
A
#
# COMPACT_ATOMS: atom_id res chain seq x y z
N MET A 1 9.77 -24.09 13.12
CA MET A 1 8.46 -24.75 12.92
C MET A 1 7.48 -23.66 12.55
N GLY A 2 6.67 -23.87 11.56
CA GLY A 2 5.64 -22.93 11.09
C GLY A 2 4.33 -23.65 10.85
N PHE A 3 3.34 -22.92 10.38
CA PHE A 3 2.02 -23.44 10.05
C PHE A 3 1.73 -23.22 8.57
N THR A 4 0.92 -24.08 8.00
CA THR A 4 0.48 -23.95 6.60
C THR A 4 -0.82 -23.17 6.54
N VAL A 5 -0.83 -22.07 5.78
CA VAL A 5 -2.03 -21.26 5.53
C VAL A 5 -2.46 -21.44 4.09
N LYS A 6 -3.67 -21.94 3.90
CA LYS A 6 -4.32 -22.01 2.59
C LYS A 6 -5.08 -20.71 2.35
N ILE A 7 -4.70 -19.98 1.33
CA ILE A 7 -5.39 -18.77 0.90
C ILE A 7 -6.28 -19.15 -0.27
N LYS A 8 -7.60 -18.95 -0.13
CA LYS A 8 -8.57 -19.39 -1.15
C LYS A 8 -8.32 -18.81 -2.55
N GLN A 9 -7.73 -17.64 -2.62
CA GLN A 9 -7.42 -16.94 -3.87
C GLN A 9 -5.99 -17.19 -4.37
N SER A 10 -5.23 -18.08 -3.73
CA SER A 10 -3.88 -18.50 -4.15
C SER A 10 -3.85 -19.97 -4.51
N ASP A 11 -3.15 -20.32 -5.59
CA ASP A 11 -3.05 -21.71 -6.06
C ASP A 11 -2.15 -22.59 -5.17
N ALA A 12 -1.23 -21.97 -4.42
CA ALA A 12 -0.29 -22.68 -3.56
C ALA A 12 -0.53 -22.35 -2.07
N PRO A 13 -0.36 -23.32 -1.17
CA PRO A 13 -0.36 -23.06 0.25
C PRO A 13 0.83 -22.18 0.64
N LEU A 14 0.65 -21.40 1.69
CA LEU A 14 1.64 -20.49 2.24
C LEU A 14 2.22 -21.07 3.53
N ASP A 15 3.53 -21.21 3.62
CA ASP A 15 4.20 -21.53 4.88
C ASP A 15 4.45 -20.25 5.67
N VAL A 16 3.95 -20.20 6.90
CA VAL A 16 4.09 -19.06 7.81
C VAL A 16 4.96 -19.47 8.98
N GLU A 17 6.09 -18.81 9.16
CA GLU A 17 6.97 -19.08 10.29
C GLU A 17 6.32 -18.66 11.62
N MET A 18 6.72 -19.33 12.70
CA MET A 18 6.17 -19.02 14.04
C MET A 18 6.47 -17.56 14.40
N GLY A 19 5.43 -16.81 14.72
CA GLY A 19 5.51 -15.38 15.07
C GLY A 19 5.30 -14.42 13.91
N ASP A 20 5.33 -14.92 12.67
CA ASP A 20 5.01 -14.10 11.49
C ASP A 20 3.49 -13.94 11.32
N THR A 21 3.11 -12.80 10.76
CA THR A 21 1.72 -12.60 10.35
C THR A 21 1.46 -13.23 8.99
N ILE A 22 0.20 -13.60 8.74
CA ILE A 22 -0.23 -14.13 7.43
C ILE A 22 0.18 -13.18 6.30
N LEU A 23 0.00 -11.86 6.49
CA LEU A 23 0.36 -10.87 5.47
C LEU A 23 1.87 -10.82 5.23
N THR A 24 2.69 -10.83 6.28
CA THR A 24 4.16 -10.78 6.13
C THR A 24 4.66 -11.95 5.30
N ALA A 25 4.23 -13.16 5.63
CA ALA A 25 4.60 -14.36 4.89
C ALA A 25 4.07 -14.34 3.44
N ALA A 26 2.82 -13.89 3.23
CA ALA A 26 2.23 -13.80 1.89
C ALA A 26 3.02 -12.84 0.98
N LEU A 27 3.39 -11.67 1.49
CA LEU A 27 4.20 -10.70 0.73
C LEU A 27 5.61 -11.23 0.44
N ALA A 28 6.24 -11.92 1.39
CA ALA A 28 7.54 -12.56 1.20
C ALA A 28 7.48 -13.66 0.13
N ALA A 29 6.37 -14.40 0.04
CA ALA A 29 6.12 -15.40 -0.99
C ALA A 29 5.68 -14.81 -2.34
N GLY A 30 5.61 -13.48 -2.48
CA GLY A 30 5.20 -12.80 -3.71
C GLY A 30 3.69 -12.84 -3.99
N ILE A 31 2.87 -13.21 -3.01
CA ILE A 31 1.42 -13.19 -3.13
C ILE A 31 0.93 -11.75 -3.05
N SER A 32 0.17 -11.29 -4.05
CA SER A 32 -0.45 -9.96 -4.08
C SER A 32 -1.64 -9.87 -3.12
N TYR A 33 -1.36 -10.04 -1.82
CA TYR A 33 -2.37 -9.96 -0.78
C TYR A 33 -2.87 -8.52 -0.61
N PRO A 34 -4.19 -8.26 -0.55
CA PRO A 34 -4.72 -6.92 -0.33
C PRO A 34 -4.22 -6.34 1.00
N HIS A 35 -3.59 -5.19 0.96
CA HIS A 35 -3.07 -4.53 2.16
C HIS A 35 -2.92 -3.02 1.96
N GLY A 36 -2.74 -2.29 3.07
CA GLY A 36 -2.45 -0.87 3.08
C GLY A 36 -1.44 -0.55 4.17
N CYS A 37 -1.89 -0.14 5.37
CA CYS A 37 -1.03 0.35 6.46
C CYS A 37 -0.10 -0.70 7.10
N GLN A 38 -0.38 -1.97 6.98
CA GLN A 38 0.32 -3.10 7.61
C GLN A 38 0.42 -3.04 9.15
N SER A 39 -0.31 -2.11 9.78
CA SER A 39 -0.26 -1.81 11.22
C SER A 39 -1.60 -1.99 11.94
N GLY A 40 -2.61 -2.57 11.26
CA GLY A 40 -3.91 -2.84 11.86
C GLY A 40 -4.84 -1.63 11.95
N ASN A 41 -4.62 -0.56 11.15
CA ASN A 41 -5.39 0.68 11.27
C ASN A 41 -6.35 0.95 10.11
N CYS A 42 -6.21 0.28 8.95
CA CYS A 42 -6.98 0.64 7.75
C CYS A 42 -7.99 -0.41 7.27
N GLY A 43 -7.93 -1.64 7.78
CA GLY A 43 -8.85 -2.71 7.39
C GLY A 43 -8.62 -3.31 6.00
N ALA A 44 -7.66 -2.81 5.21
CA ALA A 44 -7.44 -3.23 3.82
C ALA A 44 -7.07 -4.73 3.66
N CYS A 45 -6.51 -5.33 4.70
CA CYS A 45 -6.16 -6.75 4.74
C CYS A 45 -7.21 -7.61 5.46
N LYS A 46 -8.45 -7.14 5.59
CA LYS A 46 -9.53 -7.95 6.17
C LYS A 46 -9.70 -9.24 5.39
N SER A 47 -9.81 -10.32 6.14
CA SER A 47 -9.93 -11.66 5.59
C SER A 47 -10.88 -12.48 6.45
N ARG A 48 -11.50 -13.49 5.85
CA ARG A 48 -12.30 -14.46 6.58
C ARG A 48 -11.44 -15.64 6.98
N LEU A 49 -11.43 -15.96 8.25
CA LEU A 49 -10.89 -17.20 8.77
C LEU A 49 -11.97 -18.28 8.67
N HIS A 50 -11.73 -19.29 7.82
CA HIS A 50 -12.64 -20.42 7.63
C HIS A 50 -12.35 -21.56 8.59
N SER A 51 -11.07 -21.80 8.88
CA SER A 51 -10.63 -22.81 9.84
C SER A 51 -9.25 -22.46 10.40
N GLY A 52 -8.92 -23.07 11.53
CA GLY A 52 -7.66 -22.88 12.24
C GLY A 52 -7.75 -21.89 13.40
N GLU A 53 -6.62 -21.73 14.08
CA GLU A 53 -6.48 -20.84 15.22
C GLU A 53 -5.45 -19.76 14.93
N ILE A 54 -5.76 -18.52 15.29
CA ILE A 54 -4.84 -17.39 15.15
C ILE A 54 -4.83 -16.55 16.43
N GLU A 55 -3.73 -15.85 16.65
CA GLU A 55 -3.64 -14.75 17.62
C GLU A 55 -3.60 -13.42 16.88
N MET A 56 -4.41 -12.46 17.34
CA MET A 56 -4.43 -11.12 16.77
C MET A 56 -3.58 -10.17 17.60
N SER A 57 -2.49 -9.64 17.01
CA SER A 57 -1.75 -8.52 17.60
C SER A 57 -2.64 -7.26 17.68
N PRO A 58 -2.31 -6.27 18.54
CA PRO A 58 -3.12 -5.05 18.68
C PRO A 58 -3.46 -4.35 17.37
N TYR A 59 -4.69 -3.88 17.22
CA TYR A 59 -5.23 -3.20 16.05
C TYR A 59 -6.27 -2.16 16.48
N SER A 60 -6.71 -1.32 15.54
CA SER A 60 -7.74 -0.31 15.77
C SER A 60 -9.14 -0.89 15.55
N ASP A 61 -10.09 -0.54 16.42
CA ASP A 61 -11.51 -0.93 16.30
C ASP A 61 -12.14 -0.40 15.00
N TYR A 62 -11.60 0.67 14.41
CA TYR A 62 -12.02 1.16 13.09
C TYR A 62 -11.61 0.21 11.95
N ALA A 63 -10.51 -0.54 12.13
CA ALA A 63 -10.05 -1.47 11.11
C ALA A 63 -10.77 -2.81 11.17
N LEU A 64 -11.21 -3.24 12.36
CA LEU A 64 -11.97 -4.47 12.58
C LEU A 64 -12.81 -4.31 13.84
N THR A 65 -14.13 -4.26 13.68
CA THR A 65 -15.05 -4.17 14.82
C THR A 65 -15.22 -5.52 15.54
N ASP A 66 -15.71 -5.48 16.77
CA ASP A 66 -16.01 -6.71 17.53
C ASP A 66 -17.05 -7.59 16.81
N GLU A 67 -18.05 -6.98 16.15
CA GLU A 67 -19.06 -7.71 15.38
C GLU A 67 -18.41 -8.46 14.20
N GLU A 68 -17.53 -7.80 13.47
CA GLU A 68 -16.78 -8.37 12.34
C GLU A 68 -15.88 -9.52 12.84
N LYS A 69 -15.15 -9.31 13.92
CA LYS A 69 -14.31 -10.34 14.55
C LYS A 69 -15.14 -11.55 14.98
N ASN A 70 -16.26 -11.32 15.64
CA ASN A 70 -17.17 -12.38 16.07
C ASN A 70 -17.82 -13.12 14.90
N SER A 71 -17.90 -12.48 13.72
CA SER A 71 -18.33 -13.12 12.47
C SER A 71 -17.22 -13.91 11.78
N GLY A 72 -16.02 -13.98 12.34
CA GLY A 72 -14.87 -14.71 11.81
C GLY A 72 -13.98 -13.90 10.84
N LEU A 73 -14.06 -12.56 10.89
CA LEU A 73 -13.11 -11.72 10.16
C LEU A 73 -11.85 -11.48 10.98
N ILE A 74 -10.74 -11.36 10.29
CA ILE A 74 -9.40 -11.10 10.82
C ILE A 74 -8.71 -10.00 10.00
N LEU A 75 -7.64 -9.43 10.54
CA LEU A 75 -6.70 -8.60 9.80
C LEU A 75 -5.43 -9.39 9.51
N ALA A 76 -5.16 -9.76 8.27
CA ALA A 76 -4.01 -10.59 7.92
C ALA A 76 -2.66 -9.99 8.35
N CYS A 77 -2.55 -8.66 8.46
CA CYS A 77 -1.35 -7.99 8.95
C CYS A 77 -1.17 -8.07 10.48
N ARG A 78 -2.15 -8.59 11.21
CA ARG A 78 -2.13 -8.74 12.68
C ARG A 78 -2.37 -10.17 13.12
N ALA A 79 -2.79 -11.05 12.21
CA ALA A 79 -3.09 -12.45 12.46
C ALA A 79 -1.84 -13.31 12.39
N VAL A 80 -1.44 -13.88 13.53
CA VAL A 80 -0.35 -14.85 13.68
C VAL A 80 -0.99 -16.24 13.82
N PRO A 81 -0.73 -17.20 12.91
CA PRO A 81 -1.26 -18.55 13.01
C PRO A 81 -0.72 -19.31 14.24
N TRP A 82 -1.60 -20.10 14.87
CA TRP A 82 -1.27 -21.08 15.92
C TRP A 82 -1.65 -22.51 15.53
N SER A 83 -2.22 -22.69 14.36
CA SER A 83 -2.45 -23.97 13.69
C SER A 83 -2.44 -23.75 12.17
N ASP A 84 -2.57 -24.83 11.41
CA ASP A 84 -2.88 -24.71 10.00
C ASP A 84 -4.22 -24.01 9.81
N CYS A 85 -4.29 -23.08 8.86
CA CYS A 85 -5.44 -22.20 8.65
C CYS A 85 -5.92 -22.22 7.20
N ASP A 86 -7.24 -22.05 7.03
CA ASP A 86 -7.84 -21.68 5.75
C ASP A 86 -8.36 -20.24 5.82
N VAL A 87 -7.89 -19.38 4.95
CA VAL A 87 -8.30 -17.98 4.91
C VAL A 87 -8.71 -17.55 3.51
N ALA A 88 -9.57 -16.55 3.43
CA ALA A 88 -9.88 -15.86 2.19
C ALA A 88 -9.88 -14.36 2.45
N TRP A 89 -9.13 -13.57 1.66
CA TRP A 89 -9.31 -12.12 1.76
C TRP A 89 -10.69 -11.73 1.24
N LEU A 90 -11.21 -10.62 1.74
CA LEU A 90 -12.45 -10.07 1.23
C LEU A 90 -12.17 -9.48 -0.15
N GLU A 91 -12.85 -10.00 -1.15
CA GLU A 91 -12.78 -9.43 -2.49
C GLU A 91 -13.47 -8.07 -2.48
N PRO A 92 -12.78 -7.00 -2.85
CA PRO A 92 -13.46 -5.72 -3.04
C PRO A 92 -14.44 -5.85 -4.21
N ASP A 93 -15.55 -5.13 -4.14
CA ASP A 93 -16.61 -5.12 -5.16
C ASP A 93 -16.08 -4.76 -6.56
N GLU A 94 -14.94 -4.11 -6.61
CA GLU A 94 -14.23 -3.76 -7.83
C GLU A 94 -12.73 -3.89 -7.60
N VAL A 95 -12.08 -4.87 -8.23
CA VAL A 95 -10.63 -5.06 -8.20
C VAL A 95 -10.03 -4.41 -9.43
N VAL A 96 -9.21 -3.38 -9.20
CA VAL A 96 -8.35 -2.83 -10.24
C VAL A 96 -6.91 -3.22 -9.90
N SER A 97 -6.28 -3.98 -10.79
CA SER A 97 -4.89 -4.41 -10.64
C SER A 97 -4.03 -3.75 -11.69
N HIS A 98 -2.98 -3.09 -11.26
CA HIS A 98 -1.94 -2.55 -12.12
C HIS A 98 -0.62 -3.27 -11.82
N PRO A 99 0.22 -3.55 -12.84
CA PRO A 99 1.50 -4.19 -12.62
C PRO A 99 2.42 -3.29 -11.78
N LEU A 100 3.02 -3.86 -10.75
CA LEU A 100 4.04 -3.17 -9.97
C LEU A 100 5.26 -2.87 -10.84
N ARG A 101 5.69 -1.63 -10.86
CA ARG A 101 6.84 -1.16 -11.65
C ARG A 101 7.87 -0.44 -10.80
N LYS A 102 9.13 -0.55 -11.21
CA LYS A 102 10.24 0.26 -10.73
C LYS A 102 10.65 1.18 -11.87
N LEU A 103 10.58 2.47 -11.63
CA LEU A 103 10.75 3.50 -12.64
C LEU A 103 11.92 4.39 -12.27
N ASP A 104 12.78 4.65 -13.25
CA ASP A 104 13.75 5.74 -13.19
C ASP A 104 13.06 6.99 -13.73
N CYS A 105 13.03 8.03 -12.92
CA CYS A 105 12.35 9.27 -13.20
C CYS A 105 13.31 10.45 -13.04
N LYS A 106 12.91 11.59 -13.61
CA LYS A 106 13.62 12.86 -13.47
C LYS A 106 12.67 13.97 -13.05
N VAL A 107 13.09 14.82 -12.13
CA VAL A 107 12.33 15.99 -11.71
C VAL A 107 12.20 16.97 -12.88
N THR A 108 10.97 17.31 -13.27
CA THR A 108 10.67 18.26 -14.35
C THR A 108 10.16 19.59 -13.85
N ALA A 109 9.51 19.61 -12.67
CA ALA A 109 9.05 20.84 -12.06
C ALA A 109 8.97 20.71 -10.53
N LEU A 110 9.20 21.83 -9.86
CA LEU A 110 9.09 22.00 -8.42
C LEU A 110 8.37 23.31 -8.16
N ASP A 111 7.17 23.23 -7.58
CA ASP A 111 6.37 24.40 -7.25
C ASP A 111 6.04 24.41 -5.76
N ARG A 112 6.33 25.50 -5.08
CA ARG A 112 5.87 25.71 -3.72
C ARG A 112 4.43 26.20 -3.73
N VAL A 113 3.49 25.26 -3.51
CA VAL A 113 2.05 25.56 -3.56
C VAL A 113 1.52 26.16 -2.26
N THR A 114 2.21 25.88 -1.13
CA THR A 114 2.00 26.53 0.17
C THR A 114 3.36 26.77 0.84
N HIS A 115 3.35 27.33 2.06
CA HIS A 115 4.58 27.53 2.85
C HIS A 115 5.28 26.21 3.22
N ASP A 116 4.55 25.10 3.23
CA ASP A 116 5.03 23.78 3.68
C ASP A 116 4.78 22.65 2.66
N ILE A 117 4.13 22.92 1.51
CA ILE A 117 3.87 21.89 0.48
C ILE A 117 4.63 22.24 -0.80
N THR A 118 5.44 21.28 -1.24
CA THR A 118 6.10 21.29 -2.55
C THR A 118 5.41 20.31 -3.48
N ARG A 119 4.95 20.78 -4.63
CA ARG A 119 4.49 19.97 -5.75
C ARG A 119 5.70 19.53 -6.56
N VAL A 120 5.88 18.24 -6.69
CA VAL A 120 6.98 17.60 -7.43
C VAL A 120 6.41 16.91 -8.64
N ARG A 121 6.87 17.29 -9.84
CA ARG A 121 6.54 16.59 -11.08
C ARG A 121 7.74 15.84 -11.61
N LEU A 122 7.48 14.61 -12.06
CA LEU A 122 8.48 13.69 -12.55
C LEU A 122 8.14 13.25 -13.98
N SER A 123 9.13 13.24 -14.88
CA SER A 123 9.06 12.48 -16.13
C SER A 123 9.55 11.05 -15.89
N ILE A 124 8.99 10.10 -16.61
CA ILE A 124 9.41 8.70 -16.61
C ILE A 124 10.45 8.53 -17.70
N GLU A 125 11.69 8.18 -17.33
CA GLU A 125 12.80 8.01 -18.28
C GLU A 125 12.80 6.62 -18.95
N ALA A 126 12.16 5.64 -18.33
CA ALA A 126 12.09 4.27 -18.82
C ALA A 126 10.80 4.02 -19.64
N SER A 127 10.87 3.08 -20.57
CA SER A 127 9.81 2.75 -21.51
C SER A 127 8.50 2.28 -20.86
N GLY A 128 7.40 2.85 -21.31
CA GLY A 128 6.03 2.42 -21.11
C GLY A 128 5.27 3.19 -20.06
N PRO A 129 3.94 3.15 -20.12
CA PRO A 129 3.06 3.90 -19.24
C PRO A 129 3.16 3.40 -17.79
N PHE A 130 2.92 4.30 -16.86
CA PHE A 130 2.70 3.98 -15.45
C PHE A 130 1.21 4.10 -15.16
N ASP A 131 0.54 2.97 -15.22
CA ASP A 131 -0.90 2.91 -14.94
C ASP A 131 -1.14 2.82 -13.44
N PHE A 132 -2.05 3.63 -12.94
CA PHE A 132 -2.51 3.60 -11.55
C PHE A 132 -3.97 4.05 -11.48
N THR A 133 -4.59 3.83 -10.33
CA THR A 133 -5.94 4.34 -10.04
C THR A 133 -5.85 5.46 -9.01
N ALA A 134 -6.65 6.51 -9.18
CA ALA A 134 -6.70 7.64 -8.26
C ALA A 134 -6.96 7.17 -6.82
N GLY A 135 -6.11 7.59 -5.88
CA GLY A 135 -6.08 7.14 -4.49
C GLY A 135 -4.98 6.12 -4.17
N GLN A 136 -4.31 5.57 -5.18
CA GLN A 136 -3.11 4.77 -4.96
C GLN A 136 -1.89 5.65 -4.67
N TYR A 137 -0.85 5.03 -4.12
CA TYR A 137 0.41 5.67 -3.77
C TYR A 137 1.61 4.96 -4.42
N ALA A 138 2.74 5.62 -4.41
CA ALA A 138 4.02 5.05 -4.83
C ALA A 138 5.09 5.28 -3.76
N ARG A 139 6.06 4.39 -3.72
CA ARG A 139 7.28 4.52 -2.92
C ARG A 139 8.32 5.30 -3.69
N VAL A 140 8.76 6.41 -3.14
CA VAL A 140 9.68 7.33 -3.81
C VAL A 140 11.02 7.36 -3.09
N HIS A 141 12.09 7.25 -3.88
CA HIS A 141 13.48 7.29 -3.43
C HIS A 141 14.14 8.57 -3.93
N PHE A 142 14.40 9.50 -3.04
CA PHE A 142 15.15 10.73 -3.31
C PHE A 142 16.58 10.58 -2.85
N ALA A 143 17.54 10.72 -3.77
CA ALA A 143 18.98 10.57 -3.48
C ALA A 143 19.26 9.26 -2.68
N ASP A 144 20.16 9.33 -1.70
CA ASP A 144 20.49 8.21 -0.81
C ASP A 144 19.66 8.19 0.49
N LEU A 145 18.50 8.87 0.49
CA LEU A 145 17.62 8.94 1.65
C LEU A 145 16.69 7.72 1.74
N PRO A 146 16.19 7.41 2.95
CA PRO A 146 15.20 6.34 3.11
C PRO A 146 13.94 6.61 2.26
N PRO A 147 13.39 5.59 1.59
CA PRO A 147 12.19 5.77 0.78
C PRO A 147 11.00 6.21 1.61
N ARG A 148 10.06 6.92 0.95
CA ARG A 148 8.78 7.33 1.54
C ARG A 148 7.66 7.07 0.55
N ASP A 149 6.49 6.79 1.11
CA ASP A 149 5.28 6.54 0.35
C ASP A 149 4.50 7.86 0.20
N TYR A 150 4.11 8.18 -1.04
CA TYR A 150 3.33 9.36 -1.39
C TYR A 150 2.21 8.99 -2.35
N SER A 151 1.00 9.53 -2.11
CA SER A 151 -0.12 9.38 -3.05
C SER A 151 0.17 10.13 -4.34
N MET A 152 -0.15 9.52 -5.49
CA MET A 152 -0.12 10.22 -6.77
C MET A 152 -1.18 11.31 -6.76
N ALA A 153 -0.81 12.51 -7.19
CA ALA A 153 -1.66 13.70 -7.18
C ALA A 153 -2.16 14.13 -8.56
N ASN A 154 -1.65 13.51 -9.62
CA ASN A 154 -2.13 13.69 -11.00
C ASN A 154 -3.24 12.70 -11.36
N LEU A 155 -3.88 12.91 -12.51
CA LEU A 155 -4.85 11.96 -13.03
C LEU A 155 -4.16 10.74 -13.65
N PRO A 156 -4.78 9.53 -13.55
CA PRO A 156 -4.35 8.39 -14.32
C PRO A 156 -4.36 8.72 -15.83
N GLY A 157 -3.25 8.41 -16.52
CA GLY A 157 -3.09 8.70 -17.94
C GLY A 157 -2.45 10.04 -18.27
N ASP A 158 -2.18 10.89 -17.27
CA ASP A 158 -1.34 12.08 -17.47
C ASP A 158 0.11 11.69 -17.78
N ASP A 159 0.83 12.57 -18.48
CA ASP A 159 2.26 12.40 -18.70
C ASP A 159 3.04 12.60 -17.38
N GLY A 160 3.74 11.55 -16.96
CA GLY A 160 4.57 11.57 -15.75
C GLY A 160 3.79 11.33 -14.46
N ILE A 161 4.41 11.69 -13.35
CA ILE A 161 3.88 11.48 -12.00
C ILE A 161 3.98 12.79 -11.21
N GLU A 162 2.94 13.10 -10.45
CA GLU A 162 2.92 14.27 -9.57
C GLU A 162 2.72 13.84 -8.12
N PHE A 163 3.47 14.47 -7.22
CA PHE A 163 3.34 14.32 -5.78
C PHE A 163 3.20 15.67 -5.10
N HIS A 164 2.37 15.76 -4.05
CA HIS A 164 2.31 16.88 -3.13
C HIS A 164 2.99 16.48 -1.82
N ILE A 165 4.18 17.01 -1.58
CA ILE A 165 5.01 16.63 -0.45
C ILE A 165 5.00 17.73 0.60
N ARG A 166 4.43 17.42 1.76
CA ARG A 166 4.40 18.32 2.89
C ARG A 166 5.70 18.23 3.68
N MET A 167 6.32 19.37 3.96
CA MET A 167 7.46 19.47 4.86
C MET A 167 7.00 19.14 6.29
N VAL A 168 7.67 18.19 6.92
CA VAL A 168 7.44 17.81 8.31
C VAL A 168 8.64 18.25 9.12
N THR A 169 8.42 18.83 10.30
CA THR A 169 9.48 19.20 11.24
C THR A 169 10.35 17.99 11.55
N ASP A 170 11.66 18.14 11.42
CA ASP A 170 12.65 17.07 11.58
C ASP A 170 12.54 15.90 10.59
N GLY A 171 11.75 16.07 9.53
CA GLY A 171 11.57 15.08 8.48
C GLY A 171 12.69 15.13 7.44
N GLY A 172 13.71 14.27 7.54
CA GLY A 172 14.88 14.30 6.65
C GLY A 172 14.55 14.30 5.15
N VAL A 173 13.61 13.46 4.68
CA VAL A 173 13.22 13.39 3.26
C VAL A 173 12.40 14.60 2.84
N SER A 174 11.40 14.99 3.62
CA SER A 174 10.53 16.13 3.27
C SER A 174 11.29 17.46 3.30
N THR A 175 12.25 17.63 4.21
CA THR A 175 13.16 18.79 4.24
C THR A 175 14.08 18.79 3.02
N TYR A 176 14.63 17.62 2.63
CA TYR A 176 15.43 17.52 1.41
C TYR A 176 14.64 17.94 0.18
N VAL A 177 13.41 17.46 0.01
CA VAL A 177 12.54 17.84 -1.11
C VAL A 177 12.26 19.32 -1.13
N HIS A 178 12.03 19.93 0.04
CA HIS A 178 11.71 21.34 0.14
C HIS A 178 12.93 22.26 -0.11
N ASP A 179 14.12 21.88 0.37
CA ASP A 179 15.27 22.79 0.42
C ASP A 179 16.36 22.48 -0.61
N LYS A 180 16.45 21.23 -1.09
CA LYS A 180 17.62 20.77 -1.85
C LYS A 180 17.29 20.13 -3.19
N LEU A 181 16.11 19.51 -3.34
CA LEU A 181 15.73 18.87 -4.59
C LEU A 181 15.68 19.90 -5.72
N ALA A 182 16.23 19.56 -6.88
CA ALA A 182 16.31 20.44 -8.04
C ALA A 182 15.69 19.80 -9.30
N VAL A 183 15.25 20.64 -10.23
CA VAL A 183 14.85 20.19 -11.57
C VAL A 183 16.04 19.52 -12.25
N GLY A 184 15.81 18.33 -12.81
CA GLY A 184 16.84 17.50 -13.42
C GLY A 184 17.36 16.39 -12.51
N ASP A 185 17.09 16.41 -11.21
CA ASP A 185 17.51 15.36 -10.30
C ASP A 185 16.84 14.02 -10.62
N ALA A 186 17.61 12.94 -10.45
CA ALA A 186 17.11 11.57 -10.62
C ALA A 186 16.32 11.13 -9.40
N VAL A 187 15.19 10.47 -9.63
CA VAL A 187 14.29 9.93 -8.61
C VAL A 187 13.85 8.53 -9.02
N ARG A 188 13.87 7.57 -8.10
CA ARG A 188 13.27 6.25 -8.37
C ARG A 188 11.89 6.16 -7.73
N VAL A 189 10.95 5.57 -8.47
CA VAL A 189 9.57 5.38 -8.05
C VAL A 189 9.20 3.91 -8.19
N GLU A 190 8.62 3.33 -7.14
CA GLU A 190 8.07 1.98 -7.15
C GLU A 190 6.57 2.05 -6.89
N GLY A 191 5.77 1.39 -7.70
CA GLY A 191 4.32 1.39 -7.54
C GLY A 191 3.59 0.83 -8.75
N PRO A 192 2.25 0.99 -8.79
CA PRO A 192 1.43 1.59 -7.73
C PRO A 192 1.16 0.63 -6.58
N TYR A 193 0.91 1.19 -5.41
CA TYR A 193 0.52 0.48 -4.21
C TYR A 193 -0.84 0.98 -3.70
N GLY A 194 -1.46 0.18 -2.85
CA GLY A 194 -2.69 0.56 -2.14
C GLY A 194 -3.96 0.13 -2.86
N ILE A 195 -4.99 -0.10 -2.06
CA ILE A 195 -6.33 -0.50 -2.51
C ILE A 195 -7.39 0.54 -2.14
N SER A 196 -6.97 1.68 -1.56
CA SER A 196 -7.85 2.80 -1.21
C SER A 196 -8.02 3.72 -2.41
N TYR A 197 -8.87 3.32 -3.35
CA TYR A 197 -9.21 4.08 -4.55
C TYR A 197 -10.74 4.14 -4.72
N LEU A 198 -11.20 5.12 -5.49
CA LEU A 198 -12.61 5.28 -5.78
C LEU A 198 -13.16 4.05 -6.52
N ARG A 199 -14.20 3.45 -5.95
CA ARG A 199 -14.96 2.35 -6.56
C ARG A 199 -16.04 2.97 -7.44
N ALA A 200 -15.85 2.98 -8.76
CA ALA A 200 -16.76 3.64 -9.69
C ALA A 200 -18.17 3.03 -9.70
N LYS A 201 -18.29 1.74 -9.35
CA LYS A 201 -19.56 1.03 -9.27
C LYS A 201 -20.22 1.11 -7.88
N HIS A 202 -19.57 1.72 -6.91
CA HIS A 202 -20.13 1.87 -5.57
C HIS A 202 -21.34 2.83 -5.61
N THR A 203 -22.47 2.39 -5.10
CA THR A 203 -23.72 3.15 -5.09
C THR A 203 -24.10 3.70 -3.71
N GLY A 204 -23.32 3.37 -2.68
CA GLY A 204 -23.52 3.84 -1.31
C GLY A 204 -22.85 5.19 -1.04
N PRO A 205 -23.05 5.74 0.16
CA PRO A 205 -22.38 6.98 0.57
C PRO A 205 -20.86 6.79 0.64
N ILE A 206 -20.11 7.81 0.22
CA ILE A 206 -18.65 7.90 0.37
C ILE A 206 -18.39 8.88 1.49
N VAL A 207 -17.62 8.44 2.50
CA VAL A 207 -17.14 9.28 3.59
C VAL A 207 -15.65 9.51 3.39
N ALA A 208 -15.23 10.77 3.33
CA ALA A 208 -13.84 11.19 3.18
C ALA A 208 -13.37 11.95 4.43
#